data_46e2489627c2fbfcd7c7559ca14dd7c4
#
_entry.id   46e2489627c2fbfcd7c7559ca14dd7c4
#
_cell.length_a   1.000
_cell.length_b   1.000
_cell.length_c   1.000
_cell.angle_alpha   90.00
_cell.angle_beta   90.00
_cell.angle_gamma   90.00
#
_symmetry.space_group_name_H-M   'P 1'
#
loop_
_entity.id
_entity.type
_entity.pdbx_description
1 polymer ?
#
loop_
_entity_poly.entity_id
_entity_poly.type
_entity_poly.pdbx_seq_one_letter_code
_entity_poly.pdbx_strand_id
1 'polypeptide(L)'
;SGKLLPELDADYLESKLCKQFHASEDKQCVRDLLFNIITNMNTINVNAIIIQKNKTHPSLREPKKFYSKFLGSLVNYIIKAYEYSDLCILVNDYAVNKDKAIFNQTVKREIKRRNPSINFRIYFPKAGIFSHLQVVDYITWAIQRKWEIKDERSYDYIRPLLQSPELD
;
A
#
# COMPACT_ATOMS: atom_id res chain seq x y z
N SER A 1 -13.98 -27.04 7.00
CA SER A 1 -14.88 -26.87 5.85
C SER A 1 -14.18 -25.97 4.85
N GLY A 2 -13.66 -26.59 3.77
CA GLY A 2 -12.99 -25.87 2.70
C GLY A 2 -13.99 -24.96 2.01
N LYS A 3 -13.70 -23.64 1.96
CA LYS A 3 -14.40 -22.75 1.05
C LYS A 3 -14.04 -23.21 -0.37
N LEU A 4 -15.02 -23.76 -1.08
CA LEU A 4 -14.91 -23.98 -2.52
C LEU A 4 -14.57 -22.62 -3.17
N LEU A 5 -13.42 -22.57 -3.81
CA LEU A 5 -13.09 -21.43 -4.68
C LEU A 5 -14.17 -21.41 -5.77
N PRO A 6 -14.81 -20.28 -6.04
CA PRO A 6 -15.75 -20.18 -7.14
C PRO A 6 -15.04 -20.59 -8.43
N GLU A 7 -15.74 -21.35 -9.29
CA GLU A 7 -15.23 -21.70 -10.63
C GLU A 7 -14.76 -20.40 -11.31
N LEU A 8 -13.45 -20.32 -11.47
CA LEU A 8 -12.81 -19.22 -12.18
C LEU A 8 -13.02 -19.48 -13.65
N ASP A 9 -13.69 -18.55 -14.31
CA ASP A 9 -13.78 -18.49 -15.76
C ASP A 9 -12.35 -18.43 -16.32
N ALA A 10 -11.86 -19.57 -16.88
CA ALA A 10 -10.49 -19.71 -17.36
C ALA A 10 -10.15 -18.68 -18.42
N ASP A 11 -11.11 -18.38 -19.32
CA ASP A 11 -10.94 -17.39 -20.39
C ASP A 11 -10.78 -15.98 -19.83
N TYR A 12 -11.50 -15.67 -18.75
CA TYR A 12 -11.36 -14.37 -18.06
C TYR A 12 -10.01 -14.23 -17.37
N LEU A 13 -9.53 -15.30 -16.69
CA LEU A 13 -8.20 -15.31 -16.08
C LEU A 13 -7.09 -15.15 -17.12
N GLU A 14 -7.18 -15.89 -18.22
CA GLU A 14 -6.19 -15.81 -19.30
C GLU A 14 -6.15 -14.41 -19.91
N SER A 15 -7.32 -13.78 -20.11
CA SER A 15 -7.41 -12.39 -20.53
C SER A 15 -6.81 -11.40 -19.53
N LYS A 16 -6.82 -11.70 -18.24
CA LYS A 16 -6.27 -10.88 -17.15
C LYS A 16 -4.77 -11.08 -16.95
N LEU A 17 -4.23 -12.29 -17.17
CA LEU A 17 -2.79 -12.54 -17.10
C LEU A 17 -2.00 -11.69 -18.11
N CYS A 18 -2.64 -11.29 -19.20
CA CYS A 18 -2.09 -10.34 -20.20
C CYS A 18 -2.31 -8.87 -19.85
N LYS A 19 -3.04 -8.55 -18.76
CA LYS A 19 -3.39 -7.20 -18.33
C LYS A 19 -2.92 -6.95 -16.90
N GLN A 20 -2.83 -5.68 -16.56
CA GLN A 20 -2.58 -5.28 -15.18
C GLN A 20 -3.78 -5.62 -14.28
N PHE A 21 -3.50 -6.20 -13.11
CA PHE A 21 -4.50 -6.37 -12.06
C PHE A 21 -4.78 -5.02 -11.40
N HIS A 22 -6.06 -4.73 -11.19
CA HIS A 22 -6.52 -3.50 -10.54
C HIS A 22 -7.73 -3.80 -9.65
N ALA A 23 -7.58 -3.62 -8.34
CA ALA A 23 -8.57 -4.07 -7.36
C ALA A 23 -9.97 -3.50 -7.57
N SER A 24 -10.10 -2.25 -8.02
CA SER A 24 -11.40 -1.61 -8.27
C SER A 24 -12.11 -2.13 -9.53
N GLU A 25 -11.36 -2.65 -10.52
CA GLU A 25 -11.86 -3.06 -11.82
C GLU A 25 -12.07 -4.58 -11.92
N ASP A 26 -11.36 -5.34 -11.10
CA ASP A 26 -11.37 -6.79 -11.16
C ASP A 26 -12.66 -7.39 -10.60
N LYS A 27 -13.08 -8.54 -11.16
CA LYS A 27 -14.20 -9.31 -10.63
C LYS A 27 -13.88 -9.85 -9.23
N GLN A 28 -14.91 -10.08 -8.41
CA GLN A 28 -14.72 -10.52 -7.03
C GLN A 28 -13.95 -11.85 -6.92
N CYS A 29 -14.17 -12.79 -7.82
CA CYS A 29 -13.43 -14.07 -7.84
C CYS A 29 -11.92 -13.87 -8.04
N VAL A 30 -11.51 -12.91 -8.87
CA VAL A 30 -10.10 -12.55 -9.06
C VAL A 30 -9.53 -11.89 -7.80
N ARG A 31 -10.29 -10.99 -7.19
CA ARG A 31 -9.89 -10.38 -5.92
C ARG A 31 -9.68 -11.42 -4.83
N ASP A 32 -10.61 -12.34 -4.66
CA ASP A 32 -10.52 -13.41 -3.65
C ASP A 32 -9.29 -14.30 -3.87
N LEU A 33 -9.00 -14.64 -5.15
CA LEU A 33 -7.80 -15.40 -5.50
C LEU A 33 -6.52 -14.64 -5.15
N LEU A 34 -6.42 -13.37 -5.57
CA LEU A 34 -5.23 -12.57 -5.31
C LEU A 34 -5.03 -12.29 -3.82
N PHE A 35 -6.08 -12.00 -3.06
CA PHE A 35 -5.98 -11.86 -1.61
C PHE A 35 -5.51 -13.15 -0.95
N ASN A 36 -5.99 -14.30 -1.41
CA ASN A 36 -5.50 -15.59 -0.90
C ASN A 36 -4.01 -15.79 -1.20
N ILE A 37 -3.55 -15.45 -2.39
CA ILE A 37 -2.13 -15.51 -2.76
C ILE A 37 -1.32 -14.54 -1.86
N ILE A 38 -1.74 -13.29 -1.76
CA ILE A 38 -1.05 -12.25 -0.96
C ILE A 38 -0.92 -12.69 0.50
N THR A 39 -1.98 -13.22 1.09
CA THR A 39 -1.99 -13.66 2.50
C THR A 39 -1.03 -14.82 2.75
N ASN A 40 -0.83 -15.69 1.77
CA ASN A 40 0.10 -16.82 1.88
C ASN A 40 1.56 -16.45 1.59
N MET A 41 1.85 -15.19 1.25
CA MET A 41 3.23 -14.72 1.07
C MET A 41 3.85 -14.35 2.42
N ASN A 42 4.73 -15.19 2.95
CA ASN A 42 5.37 -15.00 4.26
C ASN A 42 6.34 -13.80 4.35
N THR A 43 6.55 -13.09 3.25
CA THR A 43 7.49 -11.97 3.15
C THR A 43 6.83 -10.59 3.17
N ILE A 44 5.50 -10.55 3.25
CA ILE A 44 4.73 -9.30 3.22
C ILE A 44 4.37 -8.87 4.64
N ASN A 45 4.78 -7.65 4.98
CA ASN A 45 4.34 -6.94 6.18
C ASN A 45 3.65 -5.64 5.75
N VAL A 46 2.45 -5.41 6.23
CA VAL A 46 1.64 -4.25 5.88
C VAL A 46 1.65 -3.24 7.01
N ASN A 47 2.08 -2.03 6.71
CA ASN A 47 1.98 -0.87 7.60
C ASN A 47 1.13 0.19 6.91
N ALA A 48 0.06 0.62 7.56
CA ALA A 48 -0.87 1.58 7.00
C ALA A 48 -1.16 2.74 7.97
N ILE A 49 -1.37 3.92 7.42
CA ILE A 49 -1.91 5.07 8.14
C ILE A 49 -3.23 5.46 7.49
N ILE A 50 -4.29 5.47 8.29
CA ILE A 50 -5.62 5.87 7.88
C ILE A 50 -5.92 7.22 8.51
N ILE A 51 -6.36 8.17 7.69
CA ILE A 51 -6.55 9.55 8.14
C ILE A 51 -7.94 10.05 7.76
N GLN A 52 -8.70 10.45 8.76
CA GLN A 52 -9.97 11.12 8.56
C GLN A 52 -9.74 12.60 8.30
N LYS A 53 -9.83 13.01 7.03
CA LYS A 53 -9.56 14.39 6.60
C LYS A 53 -10.42 15.43 7.31
N ASN A 54 -11.68 15.13 7.59
CA ASN A 54 -12.60 16.01 8.30
C ASN A 54 -12.22 16.24 9.77
N LYS A 55 -11.45 15.35 10.38
CA LYS A 55 -10.94 15.49 11.75
C LYS A 55 -9.55 16.12 11.82
N THR A 56 -8.90 16.39 10.67
CA THR A 56 -7.59 17.01 10.65
C THR A 56 -7.68 18.53 10.89
N HIS A 57 -6.65 19.07 11.58
CA HIS A 57 -6.57 20.50 11.84
C HIS A 57 -6.59 21.31 10.53
N PRO A 58 -7.29 22.46 10.47
CA PRO A 58 -7.42 23.27 9.26
C PRO A 58 -6.10 23.64 8.57
N SER A 59 -5.02 23.88 9.34
CA SER A 59 -3.69 24.19 8.81
C SER A 59 -3.05 23.06 7.97
N LEU A 60 -3.54 21.84 8.14
CA LEU A 60 -3.07 20.67 7.39
C LEU A 60 -3.94 20.35 6.16
N ARG A 61 -4.99 21.12 5.91
CA ARG A 61 -5.91 20.84 4.77
C ARG A 61 -5.30 21.17 3.41
N GLU A 62 -4.21 21.94 3.37
CA GLU A 62 -3.46 22.15 2.13
C GLU A 62 -2.85 20.81 1.67
N PRO A 63 -3.13 20.35 0.43
CA PRO A 63 -2.73 19.02 -0.04
C PRO A 63 -1.25 18.71 0.14
N LYS A 64 -0.36 19.65 -0.12
CA LYS A 64 1.09 19.45 0.03
C LYS A 64 1.50 19.25 1.49
N LYS A 65 0.96 20.05 2.41
CA LYS A 65 1.24 19.94 3.84
C LYS A 65 0.67 18.64 4.40
N PHE A 66 -0.56 18.31 4.00
CA PHE A 66 -1.23 17.06 4.36
C PHE A 66 -0.38 15.85 3.95
N TYR A 67 -0.06 15.77 2.66
CA TYR A 67 0.71 14.67 2.12
C TYR A 67 2.10 14.53 2.77
N SER A 68 2.86 15.63 2.85
CA SER A 68 4.19 15.62 3.47
C SER A 68 4.15 15.24 4.95
N LYS A 69 3.15 15.69 5.70
CA LYS A 69 3.01 15.35 7.13
C LYS A 69 2.78 13.84 7.33
N PHE A 70 1.80 13.29 6.65
CA PHE A 70 1.40 11.91 6.89
C PHE A 70 2.33 10.89 6.21
N LEU A 71 2.87 11.20 5.04
CA LEU A 71 3.95 10.45 4.45
C LEU A 71 5.17 10.43 5.39
N GLY A 72 5.54 11.57 5.95
CA GLY A 72 6.64 11.65 6.90
C GLY A 72 6.40 10.78 8.14
N SER A 73 5.18 10.75 8.66
CA SER A 73 4.80 9.89 9.78
C SER A 73 4.92 8.41 9.43
N LEU A 74 4.43 7.99 8.25
CA LEU A 74 4.54 6.60 7.78
C LEU A 74 5.99 6.18 7.58
N VAL A 75 6.78 6.99 6.90
CA VAL A 75 8.22 6.72 6.68
C VAL A 75 8.96 6.60 8.00
N ASN A 76 8.71 7.51 8.93
CA ASN A 76 9.32 7.48 10.26
C ASN A 76 8.95 6.23 11.06
N TYR A 77 7.69 5.78 10.96
CA TYR A 77 7.24 4.55 11.58
C TYR A 77 7.96 3.32 10.99
N ILE A 78 8.00 3.22 9.65
CA ILE A 78 8.66 2.11 8.95
C ILE A 78 10.16 2.05 9.29
N ILE A 79 10.87 3.19 9.23
CA ILE A 79 12.31 3.22 9.53
C ILE A 79 12.57 2.76 10.98
N LYS A 80 11.70 3.13 11.91
CA LYS A 80 11.82 2.68 13.31
C LYS A 80 11.61 1.18 13.45
N ALA A 81 10.67 0.60 12.69
CA ALA A 81 10.37 -0.83 12.72
C ALA A 81 11.49 -1.69 12.08
N TYR A 82 12.24 -1.11 11.13
CA TYR A 82 13.27 -1.82 10.34
C TYR A 82 14.65 -1.15 10.49
N GLU A 83 15.06 -0.83 11.71
CA GLU A 83 16.29 -0.06 12.01
C GLU A 83 17.59 -0.68 11.49
N TYR A 84 17.59 -1.98 11.17
CA TYR A 84 18.80 -2.73 10.85
C TYR A 84 18.99 -3.04 9.36
N SER A 85 18.24 -2.40 8.47
CA SER A 85 18.37 -2.65 7.04
C SER A 85 19.56 -1.89 6.45
N ASP A 86 20.50 -2.63 5.86
CA ASP A 86 21.68 -2.06 5.17
C ASP A 86 21.31 -1.33 3.87
N LEU A 87 20.20 -1.73 3.25
CA LEU A 87 19.68 -1.15 2.01
C LEU A 87 18.15 -1.06 2.06
N CYS A 88 17.64 0.13 1.82
CA CYS A 88 16.21 0.37 1.67
C CYS A 88 15.89 0.74 0.22
N ILE A 89 15.01 0.00 -0.42
CA ILE A 89 14.49 0.31 -1.75
C ILE A 89 13.03 0.72 -1.62
N LEU A 90 12.73 1.98 -1.93
CA LEU A 90 11.37 2.51 -1.92
C LEU A 90 10.85 2.55 -3.36
N VAL A 91 9.73 1.88 -3.57
CA VAL A 91 9.01 1.93 -4.85
C VAL A 91 7.67 2.61 -4.58
N ASN A 92 7.42 3.71 -5.25
CA ASN A 92 6.15 4.42 -5.14
C ASN A 92 5.43 4.35 -6.47
N ASP A 93 4.10 4.28 -6.43
CA ASP A 93 3.30 4.31 -7.64
C ASP A 93 3.52 5.63 -8.42
N TYR A 94 3.17 5.59 -9.70
CA TYR A 94 3.35 6.74 -10.58
C TYR A 94 2.63 7.96 -10.01
N ALA A 95 3.41 8.99 -9.73
CA ALA A 95 2.90 10.28 -9.26
C ALA A 95 3.23 11.38 -10.27
N VAL A 96 2.43 12.43 -10.29
CA VAL A 96 2.72 13.64 -11.07
C VAL A 96 4.04 14.25 -10.60
N ASN A 97 4.79 14.89 -11.49
CA ASN A 97 6.15 15.36 -11.20
C ASN A 97 6.29 16.20 -9.92
N LYS A 98 5.29 17.06 -9.62
CA LYS A 98 5.30 17.86 -8.36
C LYS A 98 5.17 16.97 -7.11
N ASP A 99 4.43 15.89 -7.19
CA ASP A 99 4.21 14.99 -6.07
C ASP A 99 5.44 14.11 -5.84
N LYS A 100 6.17 13.75 -6.91
CA LYS A 100 7.49 13.09 -6.82
C LYS A 100 8.50 13.94 -6.04
N ALA A 101 8.50 15.27 -6.26
CA ALA A 101 9.40 16.17 -5.54
C ALA A 101 9.09 16.19 -4.03
N ILE A 102 7.80 16.28 -3.66
CA ILE A 102 7.36 16.25 -2.26
C ILE A 102 7.71 14.91 -1.63
N PHE A 103 7.43 13.81 -2.31
CA PHE A 103 7.76 12.46 -1.85
C PHE A 103 9.27 12.34 -1.58
N ASN A 104 10.11 12.67 -2.57
CA ASN A 104 11.56 12.59 -2.45
C ASN A 104 12.10 13.44 -1.29
N GLN A 105 11.65 14.67 -1.17
CA GLN A 105 12.08 15.57 -0.09
C GLN A 105 11.68 15.03 1.28
N THR A 106 10.43 14.58 1.41
CA THR A 106 9.90 14.04 2.67
C THR A 106 10.63 12.78 3.09
N VAL A 107 10.75 11.80 2.19
CA VAL A 107 11.44 10.54 2.46
C VAL A 107 12.90 10.78 2.83
N LYS A 108 13.64 11.56 2.02
CA LYS A 108 15.05 11.88 2.29
C LYS A 108 15.24 12.56 3.64
N ARG A 109 14.36 13.50 4.00
CA ARG A 109 14.42 14.19 5.29
C ARG A 109 14.23 13.22 6.45
N GLU A 110 13.21 12.37 6.39
CA GLU A 110 12.90 11.45 7.49
C GLU A 110 13.96 10.35 7.64
N ILE A 111 14.46 9.78 6.54
CA ILE A 111 15.53 8.79 6.55
C ILE A 111 16.80 9.39 7.16
N LYS A 112 17.28 10.53 6.63
CA LYS A 112 18.51 11.16 7.11
C LYS A 112 18.43 11.61 8.56
N ARG A 113 17.24 11.99 9.02
CA ARG A 113 17.04 12.37 10.42
C ARG A 113 17.18 11.19 11.38
N ARG A 114 16.76 9.99 10.95
CA ARG A 114 16.72 8.80 11.80
C ARG A 114 17.97 7.93 11.66
N ASN A 115 18.39 7.69 10.45
CA ASN A 115 19.56 6.88 10.15
C ASN A 115 20.34 7.48 8.98
N PRO A 116 21.29 8.40 9.26
CA PRO A 116 22.09 9.06 8.21
C PRO A 116 22.92 8.11 7.37
N SER A 117 23.26 6.93 7.88
CA SER A 117 24.13 5.94 7.23
C SER A 117 23.37 4.94 6.36
N ILE A 118 22.03 4.91 6.43
CA ILE A 118 21.27 3.96 5.62
C ILE A 118 21.40 4.28 4.13
N ASN A 119 21.70 3.26 3.34
CA ASN A 119 21.61 3.36 1.90
C ASN A 119 20.17 3.17 1.44
N PHE A 120 19.67 4.10 0.63
CA PHE A 120 18.32 3.98 0.08
C PHE A 120 18.25 4.44 -1.37
N ARG A 121 17.29 3.88 -2.09
CA ARG A 121 16.94 4.27 -3.45
C ARG A 121 15.43 4.47 -3.56
N ILE A 122 15.00 5.42 -4.37
CA ILE A 122 13.59 5.74 -4.60
C ILE A 122 13.32 5.58 -6.09
N TYR A 123 12.30 4.78 -6.43
CA TYR A 123 11.87 4.51 -7.79
C TYR A 123 10.42 4.93 -7.99
N PHE A 124 10.14 5.46 -9.16
CA PHE A 124 8.78 5.79 -9.62
C PHE A 124 8.55 5.07 -10.97
N PRO A 125 8.27 3.78 -10.95
CA PRO A 125 8.03 3.04 -12.19
C PRO A 125 6.76 3.52 -12.87
N LYS A 126 6.65 3.25 -14.15
CA LYS A 126 5.38 3.41 -14.87
C LYS A 126 4.39 2.38 -14.35
N ALA A 127 3.10 2.75 -14.34
CA ALA A 127 2.02 1.85 -13.96
C ALA A 127 2.12 0.51 -14.71
N GLY A 128 1.86 -0.58 -14.00
CA GLY A 128 1.82 -1.94 -14.56
C GLY A 128 3.17 -2.67 -14.64
N ILE A 129 4.30 -1.98 -14.51
CA ILE A 129 5.62 -2.64 -14.64
C ILE A 129 5.99 -3.45 -13.39
N PHE A 130 5.57 -3.01 -12.22
CA PHE A 130 5.92 -3.64 -10.93
C PHE A 130 4.72 -4.36 -10.32
N SER A 131 4.75 -5.69 -10.30
CA SER A 131 3.72 -6.52 -9.66
C SER A 131 3.51 -6.18 -8.18
N HIS A 132 4.57 -5.78 -7.46
CA HIS A 132 4.47 -5.36 -6.07
C HIS A 132 3.55 -4.15 -5.87
N LEU A 133 3.48 -3.21 -6.83
CA LEU A 133 2.56 -2.09 -6.77
C LEU A 133 1.10 -2.52 -6.98
N GLN A 134 0.86 -3.57 -7.75
CA GLN A 134 -0.48 -4.16 -7.87
C GLN A 134 -0.92 -4.80 -6.54
N VAL A 135 0.00 -5.45 -5.82
CA VAL A 135 -0.25 -5.95 -4.46
C VAL A 135 -0.61 -4.80 -3.51
N VAL A 136 0.14 -3.69 -3.57
CA VAL A 136 -0.16 -2.49 -2.77
C VAL A 136 -1.52 -1.89 -3.12
N ASP A 137 -1.91 -1.86 -4.40
CA ASP A 137 -3.24 -1.41 -4.84
C ASP A 137 -4.35 -2.24 -4.20
N TYR A 138 -4.23 -3.58 -4.24
CA TYR A 138 -5.19 -4.49 -3.62
C TYR A 138 -5.30 -4.29 -2.11
N ILE A 139 -4.18 -4.18 -1.42
CA ILE A 139 -4.14 -3.94 0.03
C ILE A 139 -4.79 -2.60 0.38
N THR A 140 -4.42 -1.54 -0.35
CA THR A 140 -4.96 -0.19 -0.14
C THR A 140 -6.47 -0.15 -0.40
N TRP A 141 -6.92 -0.81 -1.47
CA TRP A 141 -8.34 -0.93 -1.80
C TRP A 141 -9.12 -1.66 -0.69
N ALA A 142 -8.60 -2.77 -0.15
CA ALA A 142 -9.25 -3.50 0.94
C ALA A 142 -9.39 -2.63 2.21
N ILE A 143 -8.34 -1.89 2.56
CA ILE A 143 -8.36 -0.94 3.68
C ILE A 143 -9.41 0.15 3.42
N GLN A 144 -9.41 0.75 2.23
CA GLN A 144 -10.36 1.78 1.87
C GLN A 144 -11.81 1.29 1.99
N ARG A 145 -12.12 0.09 1.47
CA ARG A 145 -13.47 -0.50 1.54
C ARG A 145 -13.95 -0.63 2.98
N LYS A 146 -13.12 -1.13 3.88
CA LYS A 146 -13.46 -1.24 5.30
C LYS A 146 -13.81 0.12 5.90
N TRP A 147 -12.96 1.12 5.69
CA TRP A 147 -13.10 2.40 6.39
C TRP A 147 -14.15 3.33 5.77
N GLU A 148 -14.34 3.31 4.44
CA GLU A 148 -15.31 4.19 3.77
C GLU A 148 -16.74 3.63 3.80
N ILE A 149 -16.90 2.32 3.57
CA ILE A 149 -18.24 1.72 3.41
C ILE A 149 -18.51 0.53 4.32
N LYS A 150 -17.64 0.25 5.28
CA LYS A 150 -17.77 -0.85 6.24
C LYS A 150 -17.82 -2.25 5.62
N ASP A 151 -17.21 -2.43 4.47
CA ASP A 151 -17.06 -3.71 3.80
C ASP A 151 -15.74 -4.38 4.22
N GLU A 152 -15.82 -5.34 5.12
CA GLU A 152 -14.64 -6.01 5.71
C GLU A 152 -14.21 -7.26 4.95
N ARG A 153 -14.97 -7.73 3.96
CA ARG A 153 -14.71 -8.98 3.26
C ARG A 153 -13.26 -9.13 2.78
N SER A 154 -12.76 -8.14 2.05
CA SER A 154 -11.39 -8.15 1.53
C SER A 154 -10.35 -7.79 2.59
N TYR A 155 -10.75 -6.97 3.56
CA TYR A 155 -9.89 -6.60 4.68
C TYR A 155 -9.55 -7.80 5.57
N ASP A 156 -10.49 -8.72 5.79
CA ASP A 156 -10.26 -9.92 6.59
C ASP A 156 -9.14 -10.81 6.04
N TYR A 157 -8.93 -10.82 4.71
CA TYR A 157 -7.79 -11.51 4.13
C TYR A 157 -6.45 -10.89 4.54
N ILE A 158 -6.35 -9.57 4.54
CA ILE A 158 -5.08 -8.87 4.80
C ILE A 158 -4.83 -8.56 6.28
N ARG A 159 -5.84 -8.73 7.14
CA ARG A 159 -5.72 -8.47 8.59
C ARG A 159 -4.51 -9.16 9.23
N PRO A 160 -4.17 -10.43 8.93
CA PRO A 160 -3.00 -11.09 9.49
C PRO A 160 -1.66 -10.47 9.10
N LEU A 161 -1.61 -9.69 8.00
CA LEU A 161 -0.39 -9.06 7.49
C LEU A 161 -0.15 -7.68 8.13
N LEU A 162 -1.15 -7.12 8.82
CA LEU A 162 -1.07 -5.78 9.41
C LEU A 162 -0.18 -5.81 10.64
N GLN A 163 0.85 -4.96 10.64
CA GLN A 163 1.78 -4.79 11.75
C GLN A 163 1.44 -3.58 12.63
N SER A 164 0.63 -2.66 12.13
CA SER A 164 0.16 -1.50 12.88
C SER A 164 -1.08 -1.89 13.70
N PRO A 165 -1.16 -1.50 15.00
CA PRO A 165 -2.38 -1.70 15.77
C PRO A 165 -3.52 -0.90 15.14
N GLU A 166 -4.71 -1.51 15.07
CA GLU A 166 -5.93 -0.75 14.81
C GLU A 166 -6.18 0.16 16.03
N LEU A 167 -6.12 1.45 15.81
CA LEU A 167 -6.60 2.43 16.78
C LEU A 167 -8.07 2.71 16.42
N ASP A 168 -8.97 2.28 17.27
CA ASP A 168 -10.41 2.58 17.16
C ASP A 168 -10.69 4.08 17.32
#